data_cded4ebe07a0a46d90350318e08cafbe
#
_entry.id   cded4ebe07a0a46d90350318e08cafbe
#
_cell.length_a   1.000
_cell.length_b   1.000
_cell.length_c   1.000
_cell.angle_alpha   90.00
_cell.angle_beta   90.00
_cell.angle_gamma   90.00
#
_symmetry.space_group_name_H-M   'P 1'
#
loop_
_entity.id
_entity.type
_entity.pdbx_description
1 polymer ?
#
loop_
_entity_poly.entity_id
_entity_poly.type
_entity_poly.pdbx_seq_one_letter_code
_entity_poly.pdbx_strand_id
1 'polypeptide(L)'
;MKVPSEHTINGTRYDAEIQFSQVENRAEEHKTNRNNLIAMTSRLLIVDGKRKNDYIETFLQHWEYVAELKEEECNVGKGKTSFFSPKKPISTKKNFLRRNLKKDKTILHAPFRNQYYYGYRGSLTIPPCSDIVLWYVVDKPMKISGSQLARLKDLIMNYRDGHCRKSTYANSDGHVNRPLQPRNDRNVFHCDESDYSN
;
A
#
# COMPACT_ATOMS: atom_id res chain seq x y z
N MET A 1 0.90 1.65 -2.99
CA MET A 1 2.23 1.60 -2.37
C MET A 1 3.21 2.51 -3.05
N LYS A 2 4.16 3.07 -2.30
CA LYS A 2 5.15 4.02 -2.77
C LYS A 2 6.53 3.63 -2.26
N VAL A 3 7.56 3.83 -3.08
CA VAL A 3 8.96 3.58 -2.75
C VAL A 3 9.81 4.66 -3.43
N PRO A 4 10.51 5.48 -2.65
CA PRO A 4 10.39 5.71 -1.21
C PRO A 4 9.02 6.28 -0.80
N SER A 5 8.84 6.64 0.48
CA SER A 5 7.60 7.24 0.95
C SER A 5 7.30 8.57 0.25
N GLU A 6 6.02 8.90 0.08
CA GLU A 6 5.57 10.22 -0.36
C GLU A 6 5.50 11.20 0.80
N HIS A 7 5.03 10.75 1.97
CA HIS A 7 5.04 11.56 3.18
C HIS A 7 6.41 11.58 3.86
N THR A 8 6.65 12.68 4.56
CA THR A 8 7.78 12.84 5.47
C THR A 8 7.25 13.32 6.83
N ILE A 9 7.87 12.87 7.92
CA ILE A 9 7.60 13.40 9.27
C ILE A 9 8.86 14.12 9.76
N ASN A 10 8.74 15.37 10.14
CA ASN A 10 9.86 16.21 10.54
C ASN A 10 11.03 16.21 9.54
N GLY A 11 10.69 16.24 8.24
CA GLY A 11 11.66 16.21 7.14
C GLY A 11 12.26 14.82 6.84
N THR A 12 12.00 13.82 7.68
CA THR A 12 12.50 12.45 7.47
C THR A 12 11.65 11.71 6.45
N ARG A 13 12.30 11.22 5.40
CA ARG A 13 11.70 10.32 4.40
C ARG A 13 11.95 8.87 4.79
N TYR A 14 10.95 8.02 4.55
CA TYR A 14 10.99 6.59 4.91
C TYR A 14 11.22 5.72 3.66
N ASP A 15 11.60 4.45 3.88
CA ASP A 15 11.99 3.53 2.81
C ASP A 15 10.83 3.15 1.88
N ALA A 16 9.62 3.07 2.44
CA ALA A 16 8.41 2.85 1.67
C ALA A 16 7.16 3.38 2.40
N GLU A 17 6.03 3.37 1.70
CA GLU A 17 4.74 3.80 2.23
C GLU A 17 3.62 2.95 1.66
N ILE A 18 2.74 2.48 2.54
CA ILE A 18 1.47 1.84 2.15
C ILE A 18 0.35 2.85 2.33
N GLN A 19 -0.42 3.06 1.28
CA GLN A 19 -1.59 3.93 1.28
C GLN A 19 -2.85 3.10 1.13
N PHE A 20 -3.80 3.26 2.05
CA PHE A 20 -5.09 2.60 2.03
C PHE A 20 -6.18 3.64 1.77
N SER A 21 -6.97 3.44 0.73
CA SER A 21 -8.16 4.24 0.47
C SER A 21 -9.37 3.62 1.16
N GLN A 22 -10.10 4.45 1.88
CA GLN A 22 -11.40 4.10 2.46
C GLN A 22 -12.47 4.89 1.72
N VAL A 23 -13.28 4.18 0.95
CA VAL A 23 -14.43 4.76 0.27
C VAL A 23 -15.66 4.37 1.07
N GLU A 24 -16.38 5.37 1.57
CA GLU A 24 -17.65 5.13 2.24
C GLU A 24 -18.71 4.79 1.21
N ASN A 25 -19.19 3.53 1.22
CA ASN A 25 -20.39 3.15 0.47
C ASN A 25 -21.62 3.71 1.18
N ARG A 26 -21.98 4.95 0.88
CA ARG A 26 -23.26 5.52 1.31
C ARG A 26 -24.36 4.99 0.40
N ALA A 27 -25.40 4.44 1.02
CA ALA A 27 -26.67 4.19 0.32
C ALA A 27 -27.16 5.50 -0.35
N GLU A 28 -27.80 5.40 -1.51
CA GLU A 28 -28.16 6.53 -2.36
C GLU A 28 -29.00 7.63 -1.68
N GLU A 29 -29.66 7.29 -0.57
CA GLU A 29 -30.58 8.17 0.17
C GLU A 29 -29.89 9.36 0.88
N HIS A 30 -28.56 9.35 1.03
CA HIS A 30 -27.81 10.40 1.73
C HIS A 30 -26.86 11.20 0.82
N LYS A 31 -27.15 11.27 -0.46
CA LYS A 31 -26.44 12.15 -1.42
C LYS A 31 -26.76 13.64 -1.19
N THR A 32 -26.66 14.10 0.05
CA THR A 32 -26.58 15.53 0.28
C THR A 32 -25.17 16.02 -0.07
N ASN A 33 -25.10 17.10 -0.77
CA ASN A 33 -24.05 17.92 -1.38
C ASN A 33 -22.75 18.11 -0.56
N ARG A 34 -22.22 17.06 0.08
CA ARG A 34 -20.90 17.08 0.74
C ARG A 34 -19.89 16.50 -0.23
N ASN A 35 -18.94 17.34 -0.59
CA ASN A 35 -17.75 16.97 -1.38
C ASN A 35 -17.35 15.52 -1.13
N ASN A 36 -17.29 14.71 -2.19
CA ASN A 36 -16.90 13.30 -2.14
C ASN A 36 -15.45 13.17 -1.64
N LEU A 37 -15.24 13.36 -0.33
CA LEU A 37 -13.95 13.21 0.29
C LEU A 37 -13.63 11.72 0.42
N ILE A 38 -12.43 11.35 0.02
CA ILE A 38 -11.87 10.02 0.19
C ILE A 38 -10.98 10.05 1.43
N ALA A 39 -11.24 9.21 2.41
CA ALA A 39 -10.31 9.01 3.52
C ALA A 39 -9.16 8.10 3.06
N MET A 40 -7.93 8.53 3.27
CA MET A 40 -6.73 7.74 3.01
C MET A 40 -5.86 7.64 4.25
N THR A 41 -5.48 6.41 4.57
CA THR A 41 -4.52 6.15 5.66
C THR A 41 -3.17 5.79 5.07
N SER A 42 -2.13 6.46 5.56
CA SER A 42 -0.74 6.19 5.21
C SER A 42 -0.02 5.48 6.35
N ARG A 43 0.72 4.42 5.99
CA ARG A 43 1.61 3.70 6.88
C ARG A 43 3.02 3.75 6.34
N LEU A 44 3.90 4.41 7.06
CA LEU A 44 5.31 4.54 6.72
C LEU A 44 6.07 3.26 7.09
N LEU A 45 7.02 2.85 6.27
CA LEU A 45 7.85 1.67 6.48
C LEU A 45 9.31 2.08 6.57
N ILE A 46 10.01 1.51 7.56
CA ILE A 46 11.44 1.73 7.75
C ILE A 46 12.17 0.38 7.84
N VAL A 47 13.31 0.28 7.18
CA VAL A 47 14.18 -0.88 7.30
C VAL A 47 14.92 -0.82 8.64
N ASP A 48 14.66 -1.81 9.50
CA ASP A 48 15.32 -1.95 10.79
C ASP A 48 15.86 -3.38 10.96
N GLY A 49 17.08 -3.58 10.48
CA GLY A 49 17.78 -4.84 10.60
C GLY A 49 17.26 -5.97 9.72
N LYS A 50 17.37 -7.21 10.22
CA LYS A 50 17.03 -8.44 9.48
C LYS A 50 15.70 -9.06 9.88
N ARG A 51 15.08 -8.57 10.95
CA ARG A 51 13.82 -9.13 11.47
C ARG A 51 12.67 -8.85 10.51
N LYS A 52 12.00 -9.90 10.10
CA LYS A 52 10.81 -9.79 9.26
C LYS A 52 9.62 -9.29 10.08
N ASN A 53 8.79 -8.51 9.42
CA ASN A 53 7.47 -8.15 9.91
C ASN A 53 6.45 -9.13 9.36
N ASP A 54 5.75 -9.85 10.23
CA ASP A 54 4.84 -10.94 9.83
C ASP A 54 3.64 -10.43 9.03
N TYR A 55 3.13 -9.24 9.37
CA TYR A 55 2.05 -8.61 8.63
C TYR A 55 2.47 -8.29 7.18
N ILE A 56 3.64 -7.66 7.01
CA ILE A 56 4.20 -7.36 5.69
C ILE A 56 4.56 -8.65 4.95
N GLU A 57 5.03 -9.69 5.64
CA GLU A 57 5.32 -10.99 5.03
C GLU A 57 4.07 -11.62 4.42
N THR A 58 2.96 -11.63 5.17
CA THR A 58 1.67 -12.14 4.69
C THR A 58 1.18 -11.34 3.49
N PHE A 59 1.27 -10.02 3.56
CA PHE A 59 0.88 -9.13 2.47
C PHE A 59 1.71 -9.39 1.19
N LEU A 60 3.03 -9.49 1.31
CA LEU A 60 3.93 -9.78 0.19
C LEU A 60 3.63 -11.13 -0.45
N GLN A 61 3.44 -12.18 0.35
CA GLN A 61 3.09 -13.51 -0.16
C GLN A 61 1.80 -13.51 -0.99
N HIS A 62 0.80 -12.74 -0.57
CA HIS A 62 -0.45 -12.61 -1.34
C HIS A 62 -0.22 -11.87 -2.66
N TRP A 63 0.51 -10.78 -2.63
CA TRP A 63 0.77 -10.00 -3.83
C TRP A 63 1.66 -10.75 -4.82
N GLU A 64 2.69 -11.45 -4.34
CA GLU A 64 3.52 -12.33 -5.17
C GLU A 64 2.69 -13.42 -5.87
N TYR A 65 1.76 -14.04 -5.14
CA TYR A 65 0.87 -15.03 -5.73
C TYR A 65 -0.01 -14.43 -6.85
N VAL A 66 -0.58 -13.24 -6.62
CA VAL A 66 -1.39 -12.57 -7.66
C VAL A 66 -0.53 -12.17 -8.86
N ALA A 67 0.70 -11.71 -8.63
CA ALA A 67 1.63 -11.36 -9.68
C ALA A 67 2.06 -12.58 -10.52
N GLU A 68 2.34 -13.73 -9.88
CA GLU A 68 2.63 -14.99 -10.55
C GLU A 68 1.46 -15.42 -11.46
N LEU A 69 0.21 -15.39 -10.97
CA LEU A 69 -0.97 -15.74 -11.76
C LEU A 69 -1.11 -14.82 -12.98
N LYS A 70 -0.86 -13.54 -12.80
CA LYS A 70 -0.94 -12.54 -13.88
C LYS A 70 0.15 -12.74 -14.92
N GLU A 71 1.34 -13.09 -14.50
CA GLU A 71 2.44 -13.40 -15.41
C GLU A 71 2.16 -14.67 -16.24
N GLU A 72 1.63 -15.72 -15.62
CA GLU A 72 1.21 -16.94 -16.31
C GLU A 72 0.14 -16.63 -17.38
N GLU A 73 -0.89 -15.85 -17.02
CA GLU A 73 -1.95 -15.42 -17.94
C GLU A 73 -1.37 -14.65 -19.14
N CYS A 74 -0.43 -13.75 -18.89
CA CYS A 74 0.23 -12.96 -19.94
C CYS A 74 1.15 -13.78 -20.85
N ASN A 75 1.70 -14.88 -20.37
CA ASN A 75 2.58 -15.75 -21.13
C ASN A 75 1.79 -16.72 -22.04
N VAL A 76 0.66 -17.22 -21.56
CA VAL A 76 -0.25 -18.08 -22.37
C VAL A 76 -0.77 -17.32 -23.59
N GLY A 77 -1.16 -16.06 -23.45
CA GLY A 77 -1.64 -15.23 -24.55
C GLY A 77 -0.60 -14.92 -25.64
N LYS A 78 0.69 -15.19 -25.40
CA LYS A 78 1.81 -14.97 -26.34
C LYS A 78 2.31 -16.23 -27.03
N GLY A 79 1.60 -17.37 -26.89
CA GLY A 79 2.03 -18.66 -27.48
C GLY A 79 3.34 -19.22 -26.88
N LYS A 80 3.83 -18.63 -25.79
CA LYS A 80 4.96 -19.18 -25.05
C LYS A 80 4.45 -20.27 -24.12
N THR A 81 4.52 -21.52 -24.57
CA THR A 81 4.41 -22.63 -23.63
C THR A 81 5.50 -22.48 -22.59
N SER A 82 5.09 -22.11 -21.38
CA SER A 82 6.00 -22.01 -20.25
C SER A 82 6.53 -23.43 -19.93
N PHE A 83 7.76 -23.71 -20.29
CA PHE A 83 8.52 -24.88 -19.81
C PHE A 83 8.94 -24.74 -18.33
N PHE A 84 8.41 -23.73 -17.65
CA PHE A 84 8.61 -23.57 -16.22
C PHE A 84 7.58 -24.44 -15.48
N SER A 85 8.03 -25.62 -15.09
CA SER A 85 7.32 -26.42 -14.08
C SER A 85 7.15 -25.55 -12.83
N PRO A 86 5.92 -25.26 -12.36
CA PRO A 86 5.74 -24.46 -11.14
C PRO A 86 6.44 -25.16 -10.00
N LYS A 87 7.36 -24.47 -9.33
CA LYS A 87 8.18 -25.02 -8.20
C LYS A 87 7.33 -25.58 -7.05
N LYS A 88 6.02 -25.35 -7.05
CA LYS A 88 5.00 -26.02 -6.21
C LYS A 88 3.64 -25.95 -6.93
N PRO A 89 2.81 -27.00 -6.83
CA PRO A 89 1.49 -27.00 -7.47
C PRO A 89 0.64 -25.83 -6.91
N ILE A 90 0.01 -25.09 -7.83
CA ILE A 90 -0.85 -23.91 -7.55
C ILE A 90 -1.91 -24.23 -6.49
N SER A 91 -2.38 -25.48 -6.42
CA SER A 91 -3.34 -25.95 -5.43
C SER A 91 -2.86 -25.83 -3.99
N THR A 92 -1.56 -26.05 -3.74
CA THR A 92 -0.98 -26.01 -2.37
C THR A 92 -0.82 -24.56 -1.89
N LYS A 93 -0.36 -23.66 -2.78
CA LYS A 93 -0.30 -22.21 -2.47
C LYS A 93 -1.71 -21.65 -2.26
N LYS A 94 -2.67 -21.99 -3.11
CA LYS A 94 -4.07 -21.54 -3.02
C LYS A 94 -4.73 -21.99 -1.71
N ASN A 95 -4.48 -23.22 -1.25
CA ASN A 95 -5.01 -23.75 -0.01
C ASN A 95 -4.34 -23.13 1.22
N PHE A 96 -3.02 -22.87 1.16
CA PHE A 96 -2.27 -22.17 2.20
C PHE A 96 -2.80 -20.74 2.39
N LEU A 97 -2.97 -20.00 1.30
CA LEU A 97 -3.50 -18.63 1.32
C LEU A 97 -4.96 -18.57 1.81
N ARG A 98 -5.83 -19.49 1.35
CA ARG A 98 -7.22 -19.58 1.85
C ARG A 98 -7.30 -19.90 3.33
N ARG A 99 -6.41 -20.73 3.87
CA ARG A 99 -6.35 -21.02 5.32
C ARG A 99 -5.92 -19.81 6.12
N ASN A 100 -4.92 -19.07 5.65
CA ASN A 100 -4.43 -17.89 6.32
C ASN A 100 -5.43 -16.72 6.24
N LEU A 101 -6.07 -16.50 5.09
CA LEU A 101 -7.14 -15.50 4.93
C LEU A 101 -8.36 -15.78 5.84
N LYS A 102 -8.73 -17.07 6.07
CA LYS A 102 -9.84 -17.40 6.97
C LYS A 102 -9.48 -17.19 8.45
N LYS A 103 -8.20 -17.34 8.83
CA LYS A 103 -7.73 -17.08 10.19
C LYS A 103 -7.55 -15.61 10.52
N ASP A 104 -7.31 -14.78 9.51
CA ASP A 104 -6.83 -13.41 9.68
C ASP A 104 -7.86 -12.37 9.19
N LYS A 105 -9.02 -12.33 9.87
CA LYS A 105 -9.91 -11.16 9.76
C LYS A 105 -9.25 -9.87 10.26
N THR A 106 -8.07 -9.99 10.89
CA THR A 106 -7.30 -8.90 11.49
C THR A 106 -6.31 -8.24 10.52
N ILE A 107 -6.02 -8.83 9.34
CA ILE A 107 -5.01 -8.30 8.41
C ILE A 107 -5.30 -6.86 7.98
N LEU A 108 -6.57 -6.49 7.83
CA LEU A 108 -6.94 -5.12 7.43
C LEU A 108 -7.07 -4.15 8.62
N HIS A 109 -7.28 -4.64 9.83
CA HIS A 109 -7.58 -3.79 10.99
C HIS A 109 -6.44 -3.70 12.03
N ALA A 110 -5.58 -4.71 12.12
CA ALA A 110 -4.51 -4.75 13.10
C ALA A 110 -3.51 -3.59 13.04
N PRO A 111 -3.14 -3.06 11.85
CA PRO A 111 -2.15 -1.98 11.79
C PRO A 111 -2.68 -0.62 12.27
N PHE A 112 -3.98 -0.48 12.55
CA PHE A 112 -4.59 0.83 12.85
C PHE A 112 -5.13 0.95 14.28
N ARG A 113 -5.02 -0.11 15.10
CA ARG A 113 -5.43 -0.04 16.51
C ARG A 113 -4.39 0.72 17.33
N ASN A 114 -4.85 1.69 18.13
CA ASN A 114 -4.03 2.45 19.08
C ASN A 114 -2.82 3.12 18.42
N GLN A 115 -3.06 3.81 17.30
CA GLN A 115 -2.03 4.53 16.56
C GLN A 115 -2.33 6.03 16.60
N TYR A 116 -1.34 6.80 16.91
CA TYR A 116 -1.37 8.26 16.74
C TYR A 116 -1.08 8.60 15.28
N TYR A 117 -1.60 9.74 14.81
CA TYR A 117 -1.50 10.11 13.41
C TYR A 117 -1.52 11.62 13.19
N TYR A 118 -0.96 12.02 12.09
CA TYR A 118 -1.14 13.37 11.55
C TYR A 118 -2.29 13.37 10.56
N GLY A 119 -3.24 14.31 10.72
CA GLY A 119 -4.38 14.45 9.82
C GLY A 119 -4.29 15.76 9.05
N TYR A 120 -4.63 15.72 7.74
CA TYR A 120 -4.70 16.93 6.91
C TYR A 120 -5.53 16.71 5.66
N ARG A 121 -6.03 17.81 5.07
CA ARG A 121 -6.65 17.79 3.74
C ARG A 121 -5.61 17.92 2.66
N GLY A 122 -5.70 17.07 1.64
CA GLY A 122 -4.77 17.07 0.52
C GLY A 122 -5.35 16.45 -0.72
N SER A 123 -4.47 16.08 -1.65
CA SER A 123 -4.83 15.55 -2.95
C SER A 123 -4.51 14.05 -3.07
N LEU A 124 -5.06 13.43 -4.12
CA LEU A 124 -4.55 12.17 -4.64
C LEU A 124 -3.09 12.34 -5.06
N THR A 125 -2.31 11.29 -4.93
CA THR A 125 -0.89 11.27 -5.30
C THR A 125 -0.64 10.76 -6.71
N ILE A 126 -1.72 10.42 -7.41
CA ILE A 126 -1.73 10.03 -8.83
C ILE A 126 -2.61 10.98 -9.62
N PRO A 127 -2.34 11.21 -10.91
CA PRO A 127 -3.21 12.03 -11.75
C PRO A 127 -4.68 11.61 -11.69
N PRO A 128 -5.64 12.54 -11.65
CA PRO A 128 -5.50 14.00 -11.86
C PRO A 128 -5.11 14.81 -10.60
N CYS A 129 -4.66 14.20 -9.52
CA CYS A 129 -4.23 14.85 -8.28
C CYS A 129 -5.32 15.72 -7.61
N SER A 130 -6.57 15.29 -7.70
CA SER A 130 -7.72 16.01 -7.15
C SER A 130 -7.61 16.21 -5.62
N ASP A 131 -7.96 17.43 -5.14
CA ASP A 131 -7.91 17.82 -3.72
C ASP A 131 -9.15 17.32 -2.94
N ILE A 132 -9.37 16.01 -2.94
CA ILE A 132 -10.52 15.35 -2.34
C ILE A 132 -10.16 14.37 -1.23
N VAL A 133 -8.92 14.43 -0.72
CA VAL A 133 -8.42 13.43 0.23
C VAL A 133 -8.30 14.01 1.63
N LEU A 134 -8.84 13.27 2.59
CA LEU A 134 -8.53 13.42 4.00
C LEU A 134 -7.46 12.38 4.38
N TRP A 135 -6.26 12.84 4.61
CA TRP A 135 -5.12 12.01 4.94
C TRP A 135 -4.99 11.78 6.44
N TYR A 136 -4.69 10.53 6.79
CA TYR A 136 -4.32 10.08 8.12
C TYR A 136 -2.96 9.38 8.03
N VAL A 137 -1.90 10.08 8.40
CA VAL A 137 -0.52 9.57 8.33
C VAL A 137 -0.12 9.07 9.71
N VAL A 138 -0.01 7.77 9.87
CA VAL A 138 0.37 7.16 11.16
C VAL A 138 1.79 7.58 11.52
N ASP A 139 1.98 8.10 12.72
CA ASP A 139 3.20 8.74 13.17
C ASP A 139 4.35 7.75 13.42
N LYS A 140 4.05 6.53 13.89
CA LYS A 140 5.05 5.48 14.11
C LYS A 140 5.25 4.63 12.87
N PRO A 141 6.46 4.63 12.27
CA PRO A 141 6.74 3.78 11.12
C PRO A 141 6.73 2.30 11.52
N MET A 142 6.30 1.46 10.60
CA MET A 142 6.37 0.02 10.75
C MET A 142 7.76 -0.46 10.35
N LYS A 143 8.41 -1.25 11.20
CA LYS A 143 9.72 -1.82 10.94
C LYS A 143 9.60 -3.04 10.04
N ILE A 144 10.44 -3.10 9.00
CA ILE A 144 10.52 -4.21 8.06
C ILE A 144 11.99 -4.64 7.85
N SER A 145 12.21 -5.81 7.27
CA SER A 145 13.57 -6.22 6.87
C SER A 145 13.94 -5.69 5.48
N GLY A 146 15.24 -5.58 5.21
CA GLY A 146 15.74 -5.20 3.88
C GLY A 146 15.28 -6.17 2.78
N SER A 147 15.14 -7.46 3.08
CA SER A 147 14.62 -8.45 2.14
C SER A 147 13.13 -8.23 1.81
N GLN A 148 12.33 -7.78 2.76
CA GLN A 148 10.93 -7.42 2.51
C GLN A 148 10.83 -6.16 1.66
N LEU A 149 11.66 -5.16 1.90
CA LEU A 149 11.73 -3.97 1.05
C LEU A 149 12.13 -4.32 -0.38
N ALA A 150 13.13 -5.19 -0.58
CA ALA A 150 13.55 -5.62 -1.90
C ALA A 150 12.42 -6.33 -2.68
N ARG A 151 11.70 -7.25 -2.04
CA ARG A 151 10.53 -7.93 -2.62
C ARG A 151 9.41 -6.94 -2.97
N LEU A 152 9.17 -5.98 -2.09
CA LEU A 152 8.19 -4.92 -2.32
C LEU A 152 8.53 -4.09 -3.55
N LYS A 153 9.79 -3.68 -3.68
CA LYS A 153 10.29 -2.96 -4.87
C LYS A 153 10.10 -3.78 -6.14
N ASP A 154 10.47 -5.05 -6.11
CA ASP A 154 10.33 -5.95 -7.26
C ASP A 154 8.87 -6.07 -7.72
N LEU A 155 7.95 -6.29 -6.78
CA LEU A 155 6.51 -6.35 -7.06
C LEU A 155 5.98 -5.05 -7.68
N ILE A 156 6.36 -3.89 -7.15
CA ILE A 156 5.93 -2.58 -7.69
C ILE A 156 6.45 -2.39 -9.12
N MET A 157 7.71 -2.75 -9.38
CA MET A 157 8.36 -2.49 -10.67
C MET A 157 7.94 -3.48 -11.76
N ASN A 158 7.58 -4.70 -11.40
CA ASN A 158 7.36 -5.79 -12.35
C ASN A 158 5.90 -6.23 -12.45
N TYR A 159 4.98 -5.65 -11.67
CA TYR A 159 3.56 -5.97 -11.79
C TYR A 159 3.02 -5.64 -13.18
N ARG A 160 2.18 -6.55 -13.72
CA ARG A 160 1.56 -6.38 -15.03
C ARG A 160 0.08 -6.03 -14.90
N ASP A 161 -0.37 -5.10 -15.73
CA ASP A 161 -1.77 -4.70 -15.83
C ASP A 161 -2.63 -5.74 -16.60
N GLY A 162 -3.91 -5.46 -16.78
CA GLY A 162 -4.83 -6.29 -17.56
C GLY A 162 -4.44 -6.50 -19.03
N HIS A 163 -3.58 -5.63 -19.56
CA HIS A 163 -3.05 -5.71 -20.94
C HIS A 163 -1.62 -6.28 -20.99
N CYS A 164 -1.16 -6.90 -19.91
CA CYS A 164 0.17 -7.51 -19.80
C CYS A 164 1.34 -6.51 -19.92
N ARG A 165 1.11 -5.23 -19.75
CA ARG A 165 2.13 -4.19 -19.70
C ARG A 165 2.58 -3.99 -18.25
N LYS A 166 3.83 -3.57 -18.05
CA LYS A 166 4.26 -3.11 -16.72
C LYS A 166 3.42 -1.91 -16.32
N SER A 167 2.76 -2.00 -15.16
CA SER A 167 1.82 -0.97 -14.68
C SER A 167 2.47 0.09 -13.80
N THR A 168 3.80 0.10 -13.73
CA THR A 168 4.53 1.05 -12.91
C THR A 168 4.77 2.37 -13.65
N TYR A 169 4.67 3.47 -12.92
CA TYR A 169 5.08 4.82 -13.35
C TYR A 169 6.41 5.21 -12.70
N ALA A 170 7.30 4.24 -12.49
CA ALA A 170 8.61 4.50 -11.93
C ALA A 170 9.42 5.48 -12.81
N ASN A 171 10.13 6.40 -12.16
CA ASN A 171 11.12 7.22 -12.83
C ASN A 171 12.38 6.39 -13.15
N SER A 172 13.39 7.03 -13.80
CA SER A 172 14.67 6.39 -14.14
C SER A 172 15.41 5.78 -12.96
N ASP A 173 15.18 6.31 -11.74
CA ASP A 173 15.84 5.87 -10.51
C ASP A 173 15.07 4.74 -9.80
N GLY A 174 13.99 4.24 -10.41
CA GLY A 174 13.16 3.20 -9.85
C GLY A 174 12.28 3.67 -8.69
N HIS A 175 11.94 4.95 -8.63
CA HIS A 175 11.06 5.52 -7.64
C HIS A 175 9.63 5.68 -8.16
N VAL A 176 8.65 5.41 -7.32
CA VAL A 176 7.21 5.51 -7.64
C VAL A 176 6.49 6.48 -6.71
N ASN A 177 7.21 7.43 -6.16
CA ASN A 177 6.67 8.47 -5.29
C ASN A 177 6.52 9.79 -6.03
N ARG A 178 5.49 10.53 -5.69
CA ARG A 178 5.33 11.93 -6.10
C ARG A 178 6.36 12.81 -5.37
N PRO A 179 6.93 13.84 -6.01
CA PRO A 179 7.72 14.85 -5.32
C PRO A 179 6.93 15.50 -4.18
N LEU A 180 7.63 15.89 -3.12
CA LEU A 180 7.03 16.63 -2.01
C LEU A 180 6.33 17.89 -2.54
N GLN A 181 5.13 18.11 -2.04
CA GLN A 181 4.39 19.33 -2.31
C GLN A 181 4.57 20.30 -1.14
N PRO A 182 4.63 21.61 -1.40
CA PRO A 182 4.71 22.60 -0.34
C PRO A 182 3.48 22.47 0.58
N ARG A 183 3.70 22.68 1.88
CA ARG A 183 2.62 22.64 2.86
C ARG A 183 1.59 23.74 2.62
N ASN A 184 2.03 24.89 2.14
CA ASN A 184 1.22 26.10 2.03
C ASN A 184 0.51 26.38 3.39
N ASP A 185 -0.72 26.87 3.36
CA ASP A 185 -1.54 27.17 4.54
C ASP A 185 -2.34 25.97 5.03
N ARG A 186 -1.96 24.75 4.64
CA ARG A 186 -2.69 23.55 5.06
C ARG A 186 -2.56 23.34 6.56
N ASN A 187 -3.71 23.24 7.22
CA ASN A 187 -3.76 22.85 8.61
C ASN A 187 -3.44 21.36 8.75
N VAL A 188 -2.46 21.05 9.60
CA VAL A 188 -2.09 19.68 9.97
C VAL A 188 -2.29 19.56 11.46
N PHE A 189 -3.14 18.64 11.87
CA PHE A 189 -3.33 18.32 13.28
C PHE A 189 -2.64 16.98 13.60
N HIS A 190 -2.23 16.81 14.85
CA HIS A 190 -1.71 15.55 15.37
C HIS A 190 -2.69 15.04 16.42
N CYS A 191 -3.17 13.82 16.23
CA CYS A 191 -3.97 13.10 17.21
C CYS A 191 -3.03 12.20 18.01
N ASP A 192 -2.92 12.42 19.31
CA ASP A 192 -2.04 11.68 20.22
C ASP A 192 -2.77 11.22 21.48
N GLU A 193 -2.04 10.76 22.48
CA GLU A 193 -2.59 10.20 23.71
C GLU A 193 -3.44 11.20 24.51
N SER A 194 -3.12 12.48 24.42
CA SER A 194 -3.84 13.54 25.15
C SER A 194 -5.28 13.72 24.65
N ASP A 195 -5.56 13.38 23.40
CA ASP A 195 -6.90 13.47 22.81
C ASP A 195 -7.86 12.40 23.34
N TYR A 196 -7.35 11.33 23.97
CA TYR A 196 -8.11 10.20 24.52
C TYR A 196 -8.23 10.23 26.05
N SER A 197 -7.68 11.25 26.70
CA SER A 197 -7.57 11.35 28.18
C SER A 197 -8.76 12.07 28.83
N ASN A 198 -9.91 12.15 28.16
CA ASN A 198 -11.15 12.76 28.70
C ASN A 198 -12.16 11.70 29.10
#